data_e354a51ca81bfe12c685f0cf80a0824d
#
_entry.id   e354a51ca81bfe12c685f0cf80a0824d
#
_cell.length_a   1.000
_cell.length_b   1.000
_cell.length_c   1.000
_cell.angle_alpha   90.00
_cell.angle_beta   90.00
_cell.angle_gamma   90.00
#
_symmetry.space_group_name_H-M   'P 1'
#
loop_
_entity.id
_entity.type
_entity.pdbx_description
1 polymer ?
#
loop_
_entity_poly.entity_id
_entity_poly.type
_entity_poly.pdbx_seq_one_letter_code
_entity_poly.pdbx_strand_id
1 'polypeptide(L)'
;MKLHNIKIVMVETTHPGNIGAAARALKNMELSQLVLVNPKCPIGERAYSRGSGANNILDERVVVDTLPEAVSDCQLVVGTSARLRSLAWPELTPESLAVIVAGLPDDEKVAIVFGREHAGLTNEELKHCNYTVTIPTNPDFSSLNVASAIQVISYEIYKNMLEAGGTESVNIAEPVADSAELEGYFSHLEQVLISTEFLNEDNPRQMMKRLRRLYQRAEPSKNEVNILRGILSSVEKYKK
;
A
#
# COMPACT_ATOMS: atom_id res chain seq x y z
N MET A 1 -9.43 10.72 -9.36
CA MET A 1 -8.07 10.46 -8.77
C MET A 1 -7.00 11.21 -9.53
N LYS A 2 -6.04 11.82 -8.84
CA LYS A 2 -4.92 12.53 -9.47
C LYS A 2 -3.64 11.73 -9.33
N LEU A 3 -2.86 11.60 -10.40
CA LEU A 3 -1.62 10.82 -10.44
C LEU A 3 -0.61 11.24 -9.35
N HIS A 4 -0.60 12.53 -8.97
CA HIS A 4 0.29 13.02 -7.92
C HIS A 4 -0.07 12.53 -6.50
N ASN A 5 -1.22 11.87 -6.31
CA ASN A 5 -1.62 11.26 -5.03
C ASN A 5 -1.24 9.77 -4.94
N ILE A 6 -0.53 9.26 -5.95
CA ILE A 6 -0.05 7.88 -5.95
C ILE A 6 1.42 7.84 -5.52
N LYS A 7 1.69 7.14 -4.42
CA LYS A 7 3.03 6.89 -3.89
C LYS A 7 3.54 5.53 -4.35
N ILE A 8 4.74 5.50 -4.88
CA ILE A 8 5.49 4.25 -5.09
C ILE A 8 6.44 4.09 -3.90
N VAL A 9 6.22 3.05 -3.13
CA VAL A 9 6.96 2.75 -1.90
C VAL A 9 7.88 1.57 -2.14
N MET A 10 9.19 1.74 -1.94
CA MET A 10 10.20 0.68 -2.06
C MET A 10 10.75 0.34 -0.68
N VAL A 11 10.60 -0.92 -0.26
CA VAL A 11 11.00 -1.39 1.08
C VAL A 11 12.37 -2.07 1.00
N GLU A 12 13.31 -1.57 1.80
CA GLU A 12 14.66 -2.14 2.01
C GLU A 12 15.39 -2.49 0.70
N THR A 13 15.23 -1.67 -0.32
CA THR A 13 15.96 -1.88 -1.59
C THR A 13 17.48 -1.85 -1.37
N THR A 14 18.17 -2.77 -2.03
CA THR A 14 19.62 -2.97 -1.89
C THR A 14 20.42 -2.42 -3.07
N HIS A 15 19.74 -2.08 -4.17
CA HIS A 15 20.42 -1.64 -5.40
C HIS A 15 20.05 -0.20 -5.78
N PRO A 16 21.01 0.74 -5.72
CA PRO A 16 20.74 2.14 -6.07
C PRO A 16 20.27 2.32 -7.52
N GLY A 17 20.70 1.42 -8.43
CA GLY A 17 20.23 1.41 -9.82
C GLY A 17 18.72 1.14 -9.96
N ASN A 18 18.11 0.36 -9.04
CA ASN A 18 16.68 0.11 -9.02
C ASN A 18 15.91 1.38 -8.60
N ILE A 19 16.45 2.14 -7.63
CA ILE A 19 15.88 3.42 -7.21
C ILE A 19 15.85 4.41 -8.39
N GLY A 20 16.96 4.54 -9.11
CA GLY A 20 17.02 5.41 -10.29
C GLY A 20 16.06 4.96 -11.40
N ALA A 21 16.04 3.66 -11.71
CA ALA A 21 15.14 3.12 -12.73
C ALA A 21 13.66 3.26 -12.32
N ALA A 22 13.35 3.14 -11.03
CA ALA A 22 12.01 3.42 -10.50
C ALA A 22 11.63 4.89 -10.71
N ALA A 23 12.49 5.83 -10.33
CA ALA A 23 12.25 7.26 -10.55
C ALA A 23 11.98 7.57 -12.03
N ARG A 24 12.74 6.94 -12.94
CA ARG A 24 12.49 7.06 -14.39
C ARG A 24 11.13 6.48 -14.79
N ALA A 25 10.76 5.33 -14.26
CA ALA A 25 9.45 4.72 -14.52
C ALA A 25 8.30 5.64 -14.07
N LEU A 26 8.41 6.23 -12.87
CA LEU A 26 7.45 7.18 -12.36
C LEU A 26 7.32 8.38 -13.30
N LYS A 27 8.44 9.00 -13.65
CA LYS A 27 8.44 10.18 -14.52
C LYS A 27 7.80 9.92 -15.89
N ASN A 28 8.06 8.75 -16.46
CA ASN A 28 7.45 8.36 -17.74
C ASN A 28 5.93 8.24 -17.67
N MET A 29 5.38 7.96 -16.48
CA MET A 29 3.94 7.73 -16.24
C MET A 29 3.31 8.87 -15.42
N GLU A 30 3.92 10.05 -15.42
CA GLU A 30 3.43 11.27 -14.72
C GLU A 30 3.22 11.07 -13.21
N LEU A 31 3.86 10.05 -12.62
CA LEU A 31 3.93 9.87 -11.18
C LEU A 31 5.13 10.63 -10.63
N SER A 32 5.00 11.14 -9.40
CA SER A 32 6.06 11.96 -8.78
C SER A 32 6.48 11.50 -7.37
N GLN A 33 5.64 10.77 -6.67
CA GLN A 33 5.92 10.43 -5.27
C GLN A 33 6.69 9.12 -5.15
N LEU A 34 7.99 9.22 -4.82
CA LEU A 34 8.85 8.08 -4.48
C LEU A 34 9.14 8.07 -2.98
N VAL A 35 8.78 6.99 -2.31
CA VAL A 35 9.05 6.78 -0.88
C VAL A 35 9.96 5.57 -0.72
N LEU A 36 11.01 5.71 0.06
CA LEU A 36 11.97 4.65 0.38
C LEU A 36 11.88 4.32 1.87
N VAL A 37 11.54 3.08 2.18
CA VAL A 37 11.48 2.58 3.55
C VAL A 37 12.78 1.86 3.86
N ASN A 38 13.56 2.40 4.81
CA ASN A 38 14.81 1.82 5.31
C ASN A 38 15.73 1.28 4.19
N PRO A 39 16.07 2.10 3.17
CA PRO A 39 16.90 1.65 2.04
C PRO A 39 18.26 1.15 2.53
N LYS A 40 18.71 -0.01 1.99
CA LYS A 40 19.97 -0.67 2.38
C LYS A 40 21.15 -0.33 1.45
N CYS A 41 21.00 0.70 0.65
CA CYS A 41 22.05 1.19 -0.24
C CYS A 41 22.09 2.72 -0.25
N PRO A 42 23.26 3.32 -0.55
CA PRO A 42 23.39 4.76 -0.69
C PRO A 42 22.64 5.24 -1.95
N ILE A 43 21.97 6.39 -1.84
CA ILE A 43 21.31 7.04 -2.96
C ILE A 43 22.26 8.09 -3.55
N GLY A 44 23.17 7.64 -4.38
CA GLY A 44 24.23 8.45 -4.98
C GLY A 44 24.25 8.39 -6.50
N GLU A 45 25.40 8.67 -7.08
CA GLU A 45 25.65 8.80 -8.52
C GLU A 45 25.00 7.69 -9.37
N ARG A 46 25.05 6.44 -8.91
CA ARG A 46 24.46 5.30 -9.63
C ARG A 46 22.92 5.39 -9.76
N ALA A 47 22.25 5.92 -8.73
CA ALA A 47 20.80 6.14 -8.80
C ALA A 47 20.47 7.25 -9.81
N TYR A 48 21.19 8.36 -9.75
CA TYR A 48 20.99 9.48 -10.68
C TYR A 48 21.31 9.11 -12.13
N SER A 49 22.42 8.39 -12.36
CA SER A 49 22.77 7.90 -13.70
C SER A 49 21.67 7.01 -14.30
N ARG A 50 21.09 6.11 -13.50
CA ARG A 50 19.99 5.26 -13.94
C ARG A 50 18.64 5.98 -14.02
N GLY A 51 18.48 7.06 -13.27
CA GLY A 51 17.29 7.94 -13.32
C GLY A 51 17.17 8.68 -14.64
N SER A 52 18.31 8.95 -15.32
CA SER A 52 18.34 9.49 -16.70
C SER A 52 17.34 10.61 -16.94
N GLY A 53 17.47 11.73 -16.21
CA GLY A 53 16.58 12.89 -16.31
C GLY A 53 15.41 12.90 -15.32
N ALA A 54 15.22 11.89 -14.49
CA ALA A 54 14.22 11.86 -13.41
C ALA A 54 14.79 12.38 -12.07
N ASN A 55 15.75 13.28 -12.11
CA ASN A 55 16.45 13.79 -10.93
C ASN A 55 15.49 14.44 -9.93
N ASN A 56 14.50 15.18 -10.41
CA ASN A 56 13.50 15.82 -9.56
C ASN A 56 12.78 14.81 -8.65
N ILE A 57 12.43 13.61 -9.15
CA ILE A 57 11.81 12.56 -8.32
C ILE A 57 12.79 11.99 -7.29
N LEU A 58 14.07 11.88 -7.67
CA LEU A 58 15.12 11.45 -6.74
C LEU A 58 15.42 12.51 -5.68
N ASP A 59 15.37 13.79 -6.03
CA ASP A 59 15.62 14.90 -5.11
C ASP A 59 14.48 15.09 -4.11
N GLU A 60 13.23 14.93 -4.57
CA GLU A 60 12.00 15.07 -3.76
C GLU A 60 11.58 13.77 -3.05
N ARG A 61 12.34 12.69 -3.20
CA ARG A 61 12.02 11.41 -2.54
C ARG A 61 11.92 11.56 -1.04
N VAL A 62 10.98 10.85 -0.45
CA VAL A 62 10.85 10.73 1.01
C VAL A 62 11.57 9.47 1.48
N VAL A 63 12.31 9.55 2.58
CA VAL A 63 12.95 8.40 3.22
C VAL A 63 12.39 8.29 4.63
N VAL A 64 11.91 7.10 5.00
CA VAL A 64 11.33 6.80 6.30
C VAL A 64 11.89 5.48 6.85
N ASP A 65 11.73 5.24 8.14
CA ASP A 65 12.27 4.05 8.78
C ASP A 65 11.32 2.84 8.66
N THR A 66 10.01 3.07 8.62
CA THR A 66 9.00 2.00 8.68
C THR A 66 7.93 2.11 7.59
N LEU A 67 7.35 0.97 7.19
CA LEU A 67 6.24 0.94 6.24
C LEU A 67 4.98 1.65 6.78
N PRO A 68 4.54 1.45 8.04
CA PRO A 68 3.42 2.20 8.58
C PRO A 68 3.56 3.71 8.45
N GLU A 69 4.77 4.25 8.67
CA GLU A 69 5.06 5.67 8.48
C GLU A 69 4.87 6.10 7.02
N ALA A 70 5.35 5.30 6.07
CA ALA A 70 5.25 5.60 4.64
C ALA A 70 3.81 5.68 4.13
N VAL A 71 2.90 4.88 4.70
CA VAL A 71 1.52 4.71 4.21
C VAL A 71 0.44 5.30 5.13
N SER A 72 0.84 5.96 6.23
CA SER A 72 -0.06 6.43 7.29
C SER A 72 -1.21 7.32 6.80
N ASP A 73 -0.99 8.09 5.75
CA ASP A 73 -1.94 9.03 5.14
C ASP A 73 -2.63 8.47 3.88
N CYS A 74 -2.51 7.15 3.61
CA CYS A 74 -3.08 6.51 2.42
C CYS A 74 -4.38 5.78 2.77
N GLN A 75 -5.41 5.97 1.95
CA GLN A 75 -6.69 5.27 2.03
C GLN A 75 -6.58 3.88 1.38
N LEU A 76 -5.79 3.75 0.33
CA LEU A 76 -5.54 2.48 -0.35
C LEU A 76 -4.05 2.13 -0.30
N VAL A 77 -3.74 0.95 0.24
CA VAL A 77 -2.38 0.41 0.28
C VAL A 77 -2.37 -0.94 -0.42
N VAL A 78 -1.55 -1.07 -1.47
CA VAL A 78 -1.46 -2.29 -2.29
C VAL A 78 -0.05 -2.83 -2.27
N GLY A 79 0.11 -4.07 -1.80
CA GLY A 79 1.39 -4.76 -1.77
C GLY A 79 1.63 -5.55 -3.05
N THR A 80 2.85 -5.54 -3.60
CA THR A 80 3.20 -6.36 -4.76
C THR A 80 3.67 -7.75 -4.34
N SER A 81 3.26 -8.77 -5.07
CA SER A 81 3.70 -10.15 -4.86
C SER A 81 3.94 -10.86 -6.19
N ALA A 82 5.03 -11.63 -6.27
CA ALA A 82 5.30 -12.53 -7.40
C ALA A 82 4.97 -13.99 -7.08
N ARG A 83 4.47 -14.30 -5.88
CA ARG A 83 4.24 -15.67 -5.41
C ARG A 83 2.86 -15.80 -4.80
N LEU A 84 2.18 -16.90 -5.09
CA LEU A 84 1.01 -17.34 -4.32
C LEU A 84 1.43 -17.58 -2.87
N ARG A 85 0.76 -16.93 -1.93
CA ARG A 85 1.06 -17.04 -0.50
C ARG A 85 -0.02 -17.84 0.22
N SER A 86 0.35 -18.48 1.32
CA SER A 86 -0.55 -19.29 2.17
C SER A 86 -1.67 -18.47 2.84
N LEU A 87 -1.46 -17.17 3.05
CA LEU A 87 -2.49 -16.23 3.47
C LEU A 87 -3.05 -15.56 2.21
N ALA A 88 -4.30 -15.87 1.86
CA ALA A 88 -4.96 -15.28 0.71
C ALA A 88 -5.39 -13.84 1.01
N TRP A 89 -4.64 -12.83 0.57
CA TRP A 89 -5.13 -11.47 0.39
C TRP A 89 -6.03 -11.40 -0.85
N PRO A 90 -6.98 -10.46 -0.93
CA PRO A 90 -7.63 -10.17 -2.20
C PRO A 90 -6.56 -9.80 -3.22
N GLU A 91 -6.51 -10.57 -4.30
CA GLU A 91 -5.47 -10.43 -5.32
C GLU A 91 -6.01 -9.67 -6.53
N LEU A 92 -5.23 -8.74 -7.03
CA LEU A 92 -5.53 -7.90 -8.19
C LEU A 92 -4.53 -8.18 -9.30
N THR A 93 -4.96 -7.97 -10.54
CA THR A 93 -4.06 -7.75 -11.66
C THR A 93 -3.73 -6.25 -11.79
N PRO A 94 -2.68 -5.86 -12.52
CA PRO A 94 -2.40 -4.44 -12.75
C PRO A 94 -3.57 -3.67 -13.36
N GLU A 95 -4.33 -4.30 -14.27
CA GLU A 95 -5.51 -3.69 -14.89
C GLU A 95 -6.63 -3.46 -13.88
N SER A 96 -6.94 -4.46 -13.03
CA SER A 96 -7.99 -4.32 -12.02
C SER A 96 -7.60 -3.31 -10.94
N LEU A 97 -6.31 -3.24 -10.58
CA LEU A 97 -5.81 -2.17 -9.72
C LEU A 97 -6.01 -0.80 -10.35
N ALA A 98 -5.68 -0.64 -11.65
CA ALA A 98 -5.83 0.61 -12.36
C ALA A 98 -7.29 1.12 -12.36
N VAL A 99 -8.26 0.21 -12.54
CA VAL A 99 -9.70 0.53 -12.47
C VAL A 99 -10.09 1.02 -11.07
N ILE A 100 -9.63 0.33 -10.01
CA ILE A 100 -9.90 0.74 -8.62
C ILE A 100 -9.32 2.14 -8.37
N VAL A 101 -8.05 2.36 -8.73
CA VAL A 101 -7.37 3.65 -8.54
C VAL A 101 -8.06 4.77 -9.30
N ALA A 102 -8.50 4.53 -10.53
CA ALA A 102 -9.22 5.53 -11.32
C ALA A 102 -10.59 5.91 -10.72
N GLY A 103 -11.25 4.98 -10.03
CA GLY A 103 -12.54 5.19 -9.36
C GLY A 103 -12.47 5.94 -8.03
N LEU A 104 -11.28 6.14 -7.46
CA LEU A 104 -11.12 6.83 -6.18
C LEU A 104 -11.31 8.35 -6.30
N PRO A 105 -11.81 9.01 -5.23
CA PRO A 105 -11.83 10.47 -5.14
C PRO A 105 -10.48 11.12 -5.43
N ASP A 106 -10.51 12.38 -5.87
CA ASP A 106 -9.31 13.11 -6.30
C ASP A 106 -8.34 13.45 -5.16
N ASP A 107 -8.82 13.47 -3.93
CA ASP A 107 -8.06 13.79 -2.71
C ASP A 107 -7.54 12.55 -1.97
N GLU A 108 -7.99 11.36 -2.33
CA GLU A 108 -7.49 10.13 -1.73
C GLU A 108 -6.07 9.80 -2.19
N LYS A 109 -5.30 9.24 -1.25
CA LYS A 109 -3.91 8.83 -1.48
C LYS A 109 -3.80 7.31 -1.56
N VAL A 110 -2.99 6.87 -2.51
CA VAL A 110 -2.72 5.45 -2.77
C VAL A 110 -1.24 5.17 -2.57
N ALA A 111 -0.91 4.08 -1.90
CA ALA A 111 0.44 3.56 -1.84
C ALA A 111 0.53 2.20 -2.55
N ILE A 112 1.48 2.07 -3.49
CA ILE A 112 1.83 0.81 -4.11
C ILE A 112 3.19 0.40 -3.58
N VAL A 113 3.22 -0.70 -2.84
CA VAL A 113 4.37 -1.11 -2.03
C VAL A 113 5.11 -2.26 -2.71
N PHE A 114 6.39 -2.03 -2.95
CA PHE A 114 7.32 -3.01 -3.53
C PHE A 114 8.31 -3.47 -2.47
N GLY A 115 8.44 -4.77 -2.32
CA GLY A 115 9.37 -5.36 -1.38
C GLY A 115 10.80 -5.50 -1.90
N ARG A 116 11.63 -6.16 -1.11
CA ARG A 116 13.04 -6.47 -1.40
C ARG A 116 13.17 -7.28 -2.68
N GLU A 117 14.26 -7.09 -3.39
CA GLU A 117 14.52 -7.75 -4.68
C GLU A 117 14.50 -9.29 -4.59
N HIS A 118 14.98 -9.86 -3.50
CA HIS A 118 15.08 -11.32 -3.35
C HIS A 118 13.95 -11.97 -2.57
N ALA A 119 13.30 -11.24 -1.66
CA ALA A 119 12.33 -11.79 -0.72
C ALA A 119 10.91 -11.21 -0.89
N GLY A 120 10.77 -10.08 -1.59
CA GLY A 120 9.51 -9.35 -1.66
C GLY A 120 9.12 -8.74 -0.32
N LEU A 121 7.82 -8.55 -0.10
CA LEU A 121 7.25 -8.08 1.16
C LEU A 121 7.14 -9.24 2.15
N THR A 122 7.33 -8.97 3.43
CA THR A 122 7.07 -9.92 4.52
C THR A 122 5.56 -10.00 4.81
N ASN A 123 5.15 -11.03 5.56
CA ASN A 123 3.75 -11.13 6.00
C ASN A 123 3.36 -10.00 6.97
N GLU A 124 4.32 -9.47 7.73
CA GLU A 124 4.09 -8.33 8.62
C GLU A 124 3.83 -7.05 7.81
N GLU A 125 4.57 -6.82 6.74
CA GLU A 125 4.36 -5.69 5.84
C GLU A 125 3.04 -5.80 5.07
N LEU A 126 2.67 -6.99 4.64
CA LEU A 126 1.40 -7.22 3.94
C LEU A 126 0.16 -7.00 4.84
N LYS A 127 0.30 -7.03 6.16
CA LYS A 127 -0.81 -6.68 7.08
C LYS A 127 -1.29 -5.24 6.92
N HIS A 128 -0.44 -4.35 6.42
CA HIS A 128 -0.75 -2.95 6.16
C HIS A 128 -1.37 -2.72 4.77
N CYS A 129 -1.53 -3.79 3.97
CA CYS A 129 -2.08 -3.71 2.63
C CYS A 129 -3.55 -4.14 2.60
N ASN A 130 -4.38 -3.39 1.87
CA ASN A 130 -5.76 -3.74 1.56
C ASN A 130 -5.81 -4.90 0.56
N TYR A 131 -4.96 -4.82 -0.47
CA TYR A 131 -4.87 -5.79 -1.57
C TYR A 131 -3.43 -6.21 -1.82
N THR A 132 -3.28 -7.32 -2.54
CA THR A 132 -2.02 -7.64 -3.23
C THR A 132 -2.23 -7.53 -4.74
N VAL A 133 -1.20 -7.09 -5.46
CA VAL A 133 -1.19 -7.09 -6.92
C VAL A 133 -0.11 -8.03 -7.42
N THR A 134 -0.50 -8.89 -8.36
CA THR A 134 0.41 -9.83 -9.03
C THR A 134 0.42 -9.54 -10.52
N ILE A 135 1.61 -9.29 -11.07
CA ILE A 135 1.79 -9.13 -12.51
C ILE A 135 1.81 -10.52 -13.14
N PRO A 136 0.92 -10.83 -14.09
CA PRO A 136 0.99 -12.10 -14.83
C PRO A 136 2.32 -12.22 -15.57
N THR A 137 3.05 -13.29 -15.30
CA THR A 137 4.36 -13.58 -15.89
C THR A 137 4.45 -15.07 -16.25
N ASN A 138 5.54 -15.47 -16.91
CA ASN A 138 5.82 -16.88 -17.14
C ASN A 138 5.88 -17.64 -15.79
N PRO A 139 5.06 -18.68 -15.57
CA PRO A 139 5.03 -19.46 -14.32
C PRO A 139 6.41 -20.03 -13.94
N ASP A 140 7.21 -20.40 -14.93
CA ASP A 140 8.55 -20.96 -14.71
C ASP A 140 9.61 -19.88 -14.41
N PHE A 141 9.31 -18.60 -14.68
CA PHE A 141 10.19 -17.45 -14.45
C PHE A 141 9.40 -16.22 -14.07
N SER A 142 8.82 -16.20 -12.88
CA SER A 142 7.84 -15.21 -12.45
C SER A 142 8.44 -13.94 -11.82
N SER A 143 9.73 -13.96 -11.45
CA SER A 143 10.35 -12.84 -10.75
C SER A 143 10.76 -11.73 -11.73
N LEU A 144 10.10 -10.58 -11.66
CA LEU A 144 10.51 -9.36 -12.35
C LEU A 144 11.52 -8.57 -11.52
N ASN A 145 12.42 -7.84 -12.20
CA ASN A 145 13.15 -6.76 -11.56
C ASN A 145 12.17 -5.75 -11.00
N VAL A 146 12.44 -5.21 -9.80
CA VAL A 146 11.51 -4.33 -9.09
C VAL A 146 11.16 -3.06 -9.90
N ALA A 147 12.13 -2.46 -10.59
CA ALA A 147 11.86 -1.29 -11.43
C ALA A 147 11.00 -1.64 -12.67
N SER A 148 11.17 -2.85 -13.21
CA SER A 148 10.30 -3.35 -14.29
C SER A 148 8.88 -3.57 -13.79
N ALA A 149 8.70 -4.12 -12.60
CA ALA A 149 7.39 -4.27 -11.97
C ALA A 149 6.72 -2.90 -11.72
N ILE A 150 7.50 -1.93 -11.22
CA ILE A 150 7.05 -0.54 -11.05
C ILE A 150 6.58 0.03 -12.41
N GLN A 151 7.36 -0.17 -13.47
CA GLN A 151 7.00 0.33 -14.81
C GLN A 151 5.68 -0.26 -15.30
N VAL A 152 5.47 -1.58 -15.16
CA VAL A 152 4.25 -2.26 -15.63
C VAL A 152 3.03 -1.74 -14.87
N ILE A 153 3.07 -1.71 -13.56
CA ILE A 153 1.95 -1.27 -12.73
C ILE A 153 1.66 0.22 -12.98
N SER A 154 2.68 1.05 -13.04
CA SER A 154 2.53 2.49 -13.32
C SER A 154 1.95 2.74 -14.72
N TYR A 155 2.32 1.92 -15.70
CA TYR A 155 1.80 2.01 -17.07
C TYR A 155 0.30 1.69 -17.13
N GLU A 156 -0.15 0.61 -16.47
CA GLU A 156 -1.58 0.26 -16.48
C GLU A 156 -2.43 1.34 -15.78
N ILE A 157 -1.93 1.91 -14.69
CA ILE A 157 -2.59 3.03 -14.02
C ILE A 157 -2.66 4.25 -14.93
N TYR A 158 -1.54 4.65 -15.53
CA TYR A 158 -1.47 5.82 -16.43
C TYR A 158 -2.37 5.66 -17.64
N LYS A 159 -2.32 4.49 -18.29
CA LYS A 159 -3.17 4.14 -19.43
C LYS A 159 -4.66 4.26 -19.09
N ASN A 160 -5.07 3.65 -17.96
CA ASN A 160 -6.46 3.68 -17.52
C ASN A 160 -6.92 5.14 -17.22
N MET A 161 -6.05 5.96 -16.63
CA MET A 161 -6.35 7.36 -16.36
C MET A 161 -6.51 8.18 -17.65
N LEU A 162 -5.76 7.87 -18.71
CA LEU A 162 -5.94 8.50 -20.03
C LEU A 162 -7.29 8.09 -20.66
N GLU A 163 -7.68 6.83 -20.51
CA GLU A 163 -8.95 6.29 -21.04
C GLU A 163 -10.15 6.80 -20.23
N ALA A 164 -10.02 6.93 -18.92
CA ALA A 164 -11.08 7.41 -18.02
C ALA A 164 -11.34 8.92 -18.09
N GLY A 165 -10.50 9.69 -18.79
CA GLY A 165 -10.69 11.14 -18.98
C GLY A 165 -12.03 11.56 -19.65
N GLY A 166 -12.95 10.60 -19.85
CA GLY A 166 -14.31 10.78 -20.35
C GLY A 166 -15.42 10.15 -19.51
N THR A 167 -15.12 9.50 -18.38
CA THR A 167 -16.15 8.89 -17.53
C THR A 167 -16.22 9.56 -16.16
N GLU A 168 -17.43 9.93 -15.74
CA GLU A 168 -17.73 10.51 -14.42
C GLU A 168 -17.23 9.58 -13.31
N SER A 169 -16.47 10.12 -12.37
CA SER A 169 -16.05 9.44 -11.14
C SER A 169 -17.27 8.97 -10.34
N VAL A 170 -17.25 7.70 -9.91
CA VAL A 170 -18.23 7.23 -8.91
C VAL A 170 -17.97 8.01 -7.63
N ASN A 171 -18.93 8.85 -7.27
CA ASN A 171 -18.87 9.69 -6.08
C ASN A 171 -19.03 8.78 -4.85
N ILE A 172 -17.96 8.42 -4.18
CA ILE A 172 -18.00 7.73 -2.89
C ILE A 172 -18.44 8.78 -1.85
N ALA A 173 -19.60 8.58 -1.25
CA ALA A 173 -20.29 9.58 -0.42
C ALA A 173 -19.55 10.00 0.86
N GLU A 174 -18.58 9.20 1.33
CA GLU A 174 -17.76 9.50 2.52
C GLU A 174 -16.30 9.07 2.31
N PRO A 175 -15.31 9.87 2.79
CA PRO A 175 -13.90 9.49 2.68
C PRO A 175 -13.60 8.22 3.48
N VAL A 176 -12.90 7.29 2.85
CA VAL A 176 -12.42 6.05 3.49
C VAL A 176 -11.38 6.40 4.56
N ALA A 177 -11.40 5.68 5.66
CA ALA A 177 -10.42 5.86 6.73
C ALA A 177 -8.99 5.58 6.23
N ASP A 178 -8.04 6.41 6.62
CA ASP A 178 -6.64 6.19 6.29
C ASP A 178 -6.01 5.06 7.12
N SER A 179 -4.79 4.67 6.72
CA SER A 179 -4.08 3.56 7.37
C SER A 179 -3.78 3.82 8.84
N ALA A 180 -3.54 5.07 9.25
CA ALA A 180 -3.28 5.41 10.65
C ALA A 180 -4.56 5.33 11.49
N GLU A 181 -5.70 5.73 10.96
CA GLU A 181 -7.01 5.64 11.61
C GLU A 181 -7.40 4.17 11.84
N LEU A 182 -7.17 3.31 10.84
CA LEU A 182 -7.40 1.86 10.95
C LEU A 182 -6.45 1.21 11.97
N GLU A 183 -5.16 1.58 11.98
CA GLU A 183 -4.23 1.06 12.99
C GLU A 183 -4.64 1.45 14.42
N GLY A 184 -5.11 2.69 14.60
CA GLY A 184 -5.67 3.14 15.88
C GLY A 184 -6.89 2.32 16.31
N TYR A 185 -7.77 1.97 15.36
CA TYR A 185 -8.90 1.09 15.62
C TYR A 185 -8.47 -0.33 15.96
N PHE A 186 -7.54 -0.93 15.21
CA PHE A 186 -7.07 -2.30 15.47
C PHE A 186 -6.37 -2.46 16.81
N SER A 187 -5.59 -1.45 17.21
CA SER A 187 -4.96 -1.44 18.53
C SER A 187 -6.00 -1.39 19.65
N HIS A 188 -7.03 -0.57 19.52
CA HIS A 188 -8.14 -0.50 20.47
C HIS A 188 -8.95 -1.80 20.50
N LEU A 189 -9.26 -2.37 19.32
CA LEU A 189 -9.98 -3.65 19.21
C LEU A 189 -9.23 -4.78 19.91
N GLU A 190 -7.92 -4.90 19.70
CA GLU A 190 -7.10 -5.93 20.34
C GLU A 190 -7.14 -5.83 21.88
N GLN A 191 -6.98 -4.61 22.41
CA GLN A 191 -7.06 -4.36 23.86
C GLN A 191 -8.41 -4.77 24.44
N VAL A 192 -9.51 -4.40 23.79
CA VAL A 192 -10.86 -4.75 24.25
C VAL A 192 -11.10 -6.25 24.17
N LEU A 193 -10.69 -6.91 23.10
CA LEU A 193 -10.87 -8.35 22.92
C LEU A 193 -10.03 -9.16 23.93
N ILE A 194 -8.84 -8.71 24.29
CA ILE A 194 -8.05 -9.29 25.39
C ILE A 194 -8.76 -9.06 26.72
N SER A 195 -9.16 -7.82 26.98
CA SER A 195 -9.83 -7.49 28.25
C SER A 195 -11.13 -8.26 28.46
N THR A 196 -11.87 -8.60 27.41
CA THR A 196 -13.10 -9.39 27.45
C THR A 196 -12.86 -10.90 27.42
N GLU A 197 -11.60 -11.36 27.48
CA GLU A 197 -11.18 -12.76 27.40
C GLU A 197 -11.60 -13.47 26.10
N PHE A 198 -12.01 -12.70 25.07
CA PHE A 198 -12.28 -13.23 23.73
C PHE A 198 -11.00 -13.64 23.01
N LEU A 199 -9.93 -12.88 23.20
CA LEU A 199 -8.57 -13.24 22.75
C LEU A 199 -7.73 -13.72 23.90
N ASN A 200 -7.05 -14.85 23.70
CA ASN A 200 -6.02 -15.31 24.64
C ASN A 200 -4.77 -14.43 24.47
N GLU A 201 -4.25 -13.88 25.56
CA GLU A 201 -3.02 -13.07 25.60
C GLU A 201 -1.82 -13.78 24.98
N ASP A 202 -1.74 -15.11 25.14
CA ASP A 202 -0.60 -15.91 24.67
C ASP A 202 -0.56 -16.07 23.13
N ASN A 203 -1.70 -15.93 22.42
CA ASN A 203 -1.73 -16.10 20.97
C ASN A 203 -2.84 -15.28 20.25
N PRO A 204 -2.83 -13.94 20.31
CA PRO A 204 -3.83 -13.11 19.65
C PRO A 204 -3.67 -13.09 18.12
N ARG A 205 -2.50 -13.53 17.61
CA ARG A 205 -2.01 -13.20 16.24
C ARG A 205 -2.89 -13.67 15.10
N GLN A 206 -3.45 -14.88 15.15
CA GLN A 206 -4.26 -15.40 14.03
C GLN A 206 -5.63 -14.74 13.92
N MET A 207 -6.29 -14.51 15.06
CA MET A 207 -7.59 -13.88 15.08
C MET A 207 -7.50 -12.41 14.65
N MET A 208 -6.54 -11.66 15.19
CA MET A 208 -6.30 -10.27 14.80
C MET A 208 -5.98 -10.13 13.31
N LYS A 209 -5.21 -11.05 12.71
CA LYS A 209 -4.98 -11.07 11.27
C LYS A 209 -6.28 -11.20 10.46
N ARG A 210 -7.21 -12.06 10.91
CA ARG A 210 -8.50 -12.24 10.26
C ARG A 210 -9.40 -11.02 10.40
N LEU A 211 -9.42 -10.39 11.59
CA LEU A 211 -10.18 -9.18 11.85
C LEU A 211 -9.65 -7.99 11.03
N ARG A 212 -8.33 -7.78 10.99
CA ARG A 212 -7.71 -6.78 10.13
C ARG A 212 -8.16 -6.95 8.68
N ARG A 213 -8.03 -8.16 8.15
CA ARG A 213 -8.45 -8.47 6.79
C ARG A 213 -9.94 -8.20 6.54
N LEU A 214 -10.80 -8.51 7.52
CA LEU A 214 -12.23 -8.26 7.42
C LEU A 214 -12.51 -6.77 7.23
N TYR A 215 -11.96 -5.93 8.12
CA TYR A 215 -12.20 -4.49 8.09
C TYR A 215 -11.48 -3.79 6.91
N GLN A 216 -10.27 -4.20 6.56
CA GLN A 216 -9.59 -3.68 5.38
C GLN A 216 -10.37 -3.95 4.09
N ARG A 217 -11.00 -5.12 3.96
CA ARG A 217 -11.86 -5.44 2.82
C ARG A 217 -13.18 -4.65 2.81
N ALA A 218 -13.67 -4.26 3.99
CA ALA A 218 -14.90 -3.48 4.12
C ALA A 218 -14.68 -2.00 3.75
N GLU A 219 -13.42 -1.53 3.68
CA GLU A 219 -13.04 -0.15 3.36
C GLU A 219 -13.87 0.88 4.16
N PRO A 220 -13.88 0.79 5.51
CA PRO A 220 -14.76 1.62 6.30
C PRO A 220 -14.37 3.10 6.19
N SER A 221 -15.40 3.95 6.14
CA SER A 221 -15.22 5.41 6.20
C SER A 221 -14.68 5.83 7.57
N LYS A 222 -14.13 7.04 7.64
CA LYS A 222 -13.71 7.67 8.91
C LYS A 222 -14.83 7.68 9.95
N ASN A 223 -16.07 7.96 9.55
CA ASN A 223 -17.21 7.95 10.44
C ASN A 223 -17.51 6.54 10.95
N GLU A 224 -17.44 5.53 10.09
CA GLU A 224 -17.63 4.13 10.49
C GLU A 224 -16.55 3.65 11.47
N VAL A 225 -15.29 4.02 11.25
CA VAL A 225 -14.19 3.74 12.20
C VAL A 225 -14.47 4.41 13.56
N ASN A 226 -14.97 5.64 13.57
CA ASN A 226 -15.34 6.33 14.81
C ASN A 226 -16.52 5.64 15.52
N ILE A 227 -17.53 5.17 14.79
CA ILE A 227 -18.64 4.37 15.33
C ILE A 227 -18.11 3.09 15.95
N LEU A 228 -17.28 2.35 15.24
CA LEU A 228 -16.66 1.11 15.74
C LEU A 228 -15.85 1.35 17.02
N ARG A 229 -15.05 2.41 17.09
CA ARG A 229 -14.32 2.80 18.31
C ARG A 229 -15.26 3.19 19.44
N GLY A 230 -16.38 3.85 19.14
CA GLY A 230 -17.43 4.17 20.10
C GLY A 230 -18.07 2.91 20.72
N ILE A 231 -18.31 1.88 19.91
CA ILE A 231 -18.79 0.57 20.38
C ILE A 231 -17.78 -0.05 21.34
N LEU A 232 -16.48 -0.08 20.97
CA LEU A 232 -15.43 -0.61 21.85
C LEU A 232 -15.35 0.13 23.18
N SER A 233 -15.40 1.46 23.15
CA SER A 233 -15.40 2.30 24.37
C SER A 233 -16.63 2.04 25.25
N SER A 234 -17.78 1.69 24.65
CA SER A 234 -18.98 1.32 25.40
C SER A 234 -18.79 -0.04 26.12
N VAL A 235 -18.19 -1.02 25.45
CA VAL A 235 -17.87 -2.32 26.04
C VAL A 235 -16.95 -2.17 27.25
N GLU A 236 -15.91 -1.32 27.16
CA GLU A 236 -14.99 -1.05 28.28
C GLU A 236 -15.70 -0.46 29.52
N LYS A 237 -16.71 0.40 29.30
CA LYS A 237 -17.48 0.99 30.39
C LYS A 237 -18.35 -0.03 31.15
N TYR A 238 -18.88 -1.04 30.45
CA TYR A 238 -19.72 -2.08 31.07
C TYR A 238 -18.91 -3.08 31.89
N LYS A 239 -17.60 -3.11 31.76
CA LYS A 239 -16.71 -4.02 32.49
C LYS A 239 -16.21 -3.43 33.83
N LYS A 240 -16.51 -2.17 34.10
CA LYS A 240 -16.26 -1.51 35.41
C LYS A 240 -17.48 -1.68 36.30
#